data_8bee99728b49869b5c58252f1b6eda6e
#
_entry.id   8bee99728b49869b5c58252f1b6eda6e
#
_cell.length_a   1.000
_cell.length_b   1.000
_cell.length_c   1.000
_cell.angle_alpha   90.00
_cell.angle_beta   90.00
_cell.angle_gamma   90.00
#
_symmetry.space_group_name_H-M   'P 1'
#
loop_
_entity.id
_entity.type
_entity.pdbx_description
1 polymer ?
#
loop_
_entity_poly.entity_id
_entity_poly.type
_entity_poly.pdbx_seq_one_letter_code
_entity_poly.pdbx_strand_id
1 'polypeptide(L)'
;MVDFTLSRGLGADGGLFDEGFGAGGIAVPTKVWWGQAEAVVGCVNAWQITNDEKYLDTAYKVWAYIKAQIINGPAGEWLASGKNSPDEENSHLLCGPWKCPYHNARAAFEICERVH
;
A
#
# COMPACT_ATOMS: atom_id res chain seq x y z
N MET A 1 -2.27 5.84 -15.51
CA MET A 1 -2.77 4.90 -14.48
C MET A 1 -2.39 5.37 -13.08
N VAL A 2 -1.09 5.53 -12.76
CA VAL A 2 -0.66 5.92 -11.40
C VAL A 2 -1.33 7.22 -10.94
N ASP A 3 -1.29 8.30 -11.72
CA ASP A 3 -1.93 9.57 -11.35
C ASP A 3 -3.41 9.45 -11.00
N PHE A 4 -4.16 8.63 -11.76
CA PHE A 4 -5.57 8.38 -11.47
C PHE A 4 -5.75 7.72 -10.10
N THR A 5 -4.96 6.68 -9.83
CA THR A 5 -4.99 5.98 -8.56
C THR A 5 -4.64 6.90 -7.39
N LEU A 6 -3.58 7.70 -7.53
CA LEU A 6 -3.13 8.62 -6.47
C LEU A 6 -4.13 9.75 -6.21
N SER A 7 -4.76 10.27 -7.25
CA SER A 7 -5.72 11.38 -7.10
C SER A 7 -7.04 10.96 -6.47
N ARG A 8 -7.38 9.67 -6.51
CA ARG A 8 -8.69 9.16 -6.11
C ARG A 8 -8.66 8.11 -5.01
N GLY A 9 -7.59 7.32 -4.96
CA GLY A 9 -7.46 6.17 -4.05
C GLY A 9 -6.61 6.43 -2.83
N LEU A 10 -5.84 7.53 -2.77
CA LEU A 10 -4.96 7.80 -1.64
C LEU A 10 -5.71 8.50 -0.51
N GLY A 11 -5.69 7.93 0.68
CA GLY A 11 -6.26 8.54 1.88
C GLY A 11 -5.35 9.63 2.46
N ALA A 12 -5.92 10.50 3.30
CA ALA A 12 -5.19 11.58 3.96
C ALA A 12 -4.06 11.10 4.88
N ASP A 13 -4.14 9.86 5.35
CA ASP A 13 -3.11 9.20 6.17
C ASP A 13 -1.99 8.54 5.34
N GLY A 14 -2.03 8.66 4.03
CA GLY A 14 -1.07 8.07 3.10
C GLY A 14 -1.36 6.64 2.65
N GLY A 15 -2.36 5.98 3.23
CA GLY A 15 -2.76 4.63 2.82
C GLY A 15 -3.70 4.63 1.63
N LEU A 16 -3.55 3.64 0.74
CA LEU A 16 -4.39 3.45 -0.44
C LEU A 16 -5.65 2.65 -0.09
N PHE A 17 -6.82 3.13 -0.50
CA PHE A 17 -8.08 2.40 -0.38
C PHE A 17 -8.12 1.20 -1.35
N ASP A 18 -8.87 0.16 -0.99
CA ASP A 18 -8.92 -1.08 -1.77
C ASP A 18 -9.65 -0.87 -3.10
N GLU A 19 -10.85 -0.30 -3.06
CA GLU A 19 -11.65 -0.09 -4.26
C GLU A 19 -12.24 1.31 -4.35
N GLY A 20 -12.37 1.82 -5.58
CA GLY A 20 -13.04 3.07 -5.91
C GLY A 20 -14.01 2.91 -7.07
N PHE A 21 -14.97 3.83 -7.17
CA PHE A 21 -15.86 3.92 -8.32
C PHE A 21 -15.18 4.65 -9.49
N GLY A 22 -15.43 4.23 -10.72
CA GLY A 22 -14.87 4.86 -11.92
C GLY A 22 -15.25 6.34 -12.08
N ALA A 23 -16.43 6.73 -11.58
CA ALA A 23 -16.90 8.12 -11.56
C ALA A 23 -16.32 8.95 -10.40
N GLY A 24 -15.61 8.34 -9.47
CA GLY A 24 -15.07 8.92 -8.25
C GLY A 24 -15.78 8.42 -6.99
N GLY A 25 -15.16 8.61 -5.84
CA GLY A 25 -15.60 8.07 -4.54
C GLY A 25 -14.96 6.72 -4.21
N ILE A 26 -15.03 6.35 -2.95
CA ILE A 26 -14.45 5.12 -2.42
C ILE A 26 -15.55 4.08 -2.24
N ALA A 27 -15.39 2.92 -2.90
CA ALA A 27 -16.32 1.80 -2.80
C ALA A 27 -16.01 0.93 -1.57
N VAL A 28 -14.72 0.62 -1.37
CA VAL A 28 -14.24 -0.17 -0.24
C VAL A 28 -13.16 0.63 0.50
N PRO A 29 -13.44 1.16 1.70
CA PRO A 29 -12.52 2.01 2.45
C PRO A 29 -11.42 1.23 3.17
N THR A 30 -11.45 -0.08 3.16
CA THR A 30 -10.39 -0.93 3.71
C THR A 30 -9.05 -0.63 3.02
N LYS A 31 -7.96 -0.67 3.77
CA LYS A 31 -6.61 -0.45 3.25
C LYS A 31 -5.79 -1.71 3.42
N VAL A 32 -5.90 -2.60 2.43
CA VAL A 32 -5.29 -3.93 2.44
C VAL A 32 -3.78 -3.88 2.20
N TRP A 33 -3.05 -4.83 2.76
CA TRP A 33 -1.57 -4.90 2.72
C TRP A 33 -1.00 -4.95 1.30
N TRP A 34 -1.60 -5.75 0.42
CA TRP A 34 -1.09 -5.93 -0.94
C TRP A 34 -1.21 -4.65 -1.76
N GLY A 35 -2.31 -3.91 -1.63
CA GLY A 35 -2.50 -2.63 -2.29
C GLY A 35 -1.45 -1.61 -1.88
N GLN A 36 -1.06 -1.57 -0.60
CA GLN A 36 0.01 -0.70 -0.11
C GLN A 36 1.37 -1.12 -0.68
N ALA A 37 1.67 -2.42 -0.68
CA ALA A 37 2.92 -2.95 -1.25
C ALA A 37 3.08 -2.58 -2.73
N GLU A 38 2.04 -2.82 -3.52
CA GLU A 38 2.03 -2.50 -4.95
C GLU A 38 2.09 -0.99 -5.22
N ALA A 39 1.46 -0.17 -4.36
CA ALA A 39 1.52 1.28 -4.48
C ALA A 39 2.94 1.82 -4.33
N VAL A 40 3.71 1.33 -3.36
CA VAL A 40 5.13 1.71 -3.19
C VAL A 40 5.93 1.37 -4.45
N VAL A 41 5.82 0.15 -4.95
CA VAL A 41 6.54 -0.29 -6.17
C VAL A 41 6.12 0.55 -7.38
N GLY A 42 4.81 0.75 -7.56
CA GLY A 42 4.28 1.53 -8.67
C GLY A 42 4.73 2.99 -8.64
N CYS A 43 4.78 3.62 -7.47
CA CYS A 43 5.26 4.98 -7.31
C CYS A 43 6.76 5.09 -7.59
N VAL A 44 7.59 4.20 -7.04
CA VAL A 44 9.02 4.19 -7.32
C VAL A 44 9.29 3.97 -8.82
N ASN A 45 8.57 3.05 -9.45
CA ASN A 45 8.68 2.84 -10.89
C ASN A 45 8.27 4.10 -11.70
N ALA A 46 7.18 4.76 -11.32
CA ALA A 46 6.75 6.00 -11.97
C ALA A 46 7.79 7.12 -11.82
N TRP A 47 8.39 7.28 -10.63
CA TRP A 47 9.49 8.21 -10.40
C TRP A 47 10.68 7.91 -11.31
N GLN A 48 11.13 6.66 -11.39
CA GLN A 48 12.26 6.26 -12.25
C GLN A 48 12.01 6.54 -13.74
N ILE A 49 10.76 6.40 -14.20
CA ILE A 49 10.40 6.65 -15.62
C ILE A 49 10.28 8.16 -15.91
N THR A 50 9.68 8.91 -14.99
CA THR A 50 9.30 10.32 -15.23
C THR A 50 10.27 11.34 -14.65
N ASN A 51 11.07 10.92 -13.68
CA ASN A 51 11.93 11.77 -12.83
C ASN A 51 11.13 12.87 -12.08
N ASP A 52 9.84 12.61 -11.80
CA ASP A 52 8.96 13.52 -11.07
C ASP A 52 8.90 13.10 -9.58
N GLU A 53 9.47 13.94 -8.73
CA GLU A 53 9.61 13.69 -7.28
C GLU A 53 8.28 13.46 -6.56
N LYS A 54 7.15 13.92 -7.11
CA LYS A 54 5.82 13.69 -6.51
C LYS A 54 5.52 12.20 -6.28
N TYR A 55 6.03 11.34 -7.16
CA TYR A 55 5.84 9.88 -7.03
C TYR A 55 6.70 9.30 -5.90
N LEU A 56 7.93 9.79 -5.77
CA LEU A 56 8.80 9.36 -4.67
C LEU A 56 8.25 9.83 -3.32
N ASP A 57 7.79 11.07 -3.22
CA ASP A 57 7.12 11.61 -2.04
C ASP A 57 5.88 10.78 -1.66
N THR A 58 5.13 10.33 -2.68
CA THR A 58 3.96 9.46 -2.45
C THR A 58 4.38 8.08 -1.97
N ALA A 59 5.44 7.50 -2.55
CA ALA A 59 5.98 6.23 -2.06
C ALA A 59 6.37 6.32 -0.57
N TYR A 60 7.00 7.41 -0.15
CA TYR A 60 7.33 7.65 1.26
C TYR A 60 6.09 7.78 2.16
N LYS A 61 5.02 8.43 1.70
CA LYS A 61 3.75 8.53 2.46
C LYS A 61 3.10 7.16 2.64
N VAL A 62 3.02 6.37 1.57
CA VAL A 62 2.49 5.00 1.64
C VAL A 62 3.36 4.13 2.55
N TRP A 63 4.68 4.24 2.45
CA TRP A 63 5.60 3.52 3.34
C TRP A 63 5.45 3.93 4.80
N ALA A 64 5.23 5.20 5.09
CA ALA A 64 4.94 5.67 6.45
C ALA A 64 3.64 5.06 6.99
N TYR A 65 2.59 4.99 6.16
CA TYR A 65 1.35 4.29 6.50
C TYR A 65 1.59 2.80 6.78
N ILE A 66 2.34 2.10 5.92
CA ILE A 66 2.69 0.68 6.11
C ILE A 66 3.37 0.47 7.46
N LYS A 67 4.37 1.28 7.79
CA LYS A 67 5.09 1.18 9.09
C LYS A 67 4.18 1.39 10.28
N ALA A 68 3.27 2.36 10.20
CA ALA A 68 2.39 2.71 11.30
C ALA A 68 1.21 1.74 11.48
N GLN A 69 0.63 1.27 10.37
CA GLN A 69 -0.66 0.60 10.37
C GLN A 69 -0.63 -0.87 9.97
N ILE A 70 0.33 -1.28 9.14
CA ILE A 70 0.36 -2.62 8.53
C ILE A 70 1.41 -3.53 9.17
N ILE A 71 2.60 -3.02 9.47
CA ILE A 71 3.68 -3.86 10.03
C ILE A 71 3.34 -4.28 11.46
N ASN A 72 3.42 -5.58 11.71
CA ASN A 72 3.41 -6.15 13.05
C ASN A 72 4.82 -6.64 13.40
N GLY A 73 5.62 -5.75 13.99
CA GLY A 73 7.01 -6.04 14.34
C GLY A 73 7.19 -7.29 15.21
N PRO A 74 6.42 -7.49 16.29
CA PRO A 74 6.54 -8.68 17.13
C PRO A 74 6.27 -9.99 16.40
N ALA A 75 5.37 -10.00 15.42
CA ALA A 75 5.04 -11.18 14.64
C ALA A 75 5.96 -11.39 13.42
N GLY A 76 6.72 -10.36 13.02
CA GLY A 76 7.58 -10.43 11.84
C GLY A 76 6.83 -10.48 10.50
N GLU A 77 5.54 -10.17 10.49
CA GLU A 77 4.69 -10.21 9.29
C GLU A 77 3.79 -8.97 9.24
N TRP A 78 3.27 -8.66 8.06
CA TRP A 78 2.31 -7.60 7.85
C TRP A 78 0.89 -8.07 8.19
N LEU A 79 0.09 -7.18 8.75
CA LEU A 79 -1.35 -7.41 8.93
C LEU A 79 -2.07 -7.41 7.58
N ALA A 80 -3.22 -8.06 7.50
CA ALA A 80 -4.04 -8.12 6.27
C ALA A 80 -4.58 -6.74 5.87
N SER A 81 -4.86 -5.86 6.83
CA SER A 81 -5.22 -4.47 6.57
C SER A 81 -4.73 -3.55 7.69
N GLY A 82 -4.86 -2.24 7.50
CA GLY A 82 -4.42 -1.26 8.49
C GLY A 82 -5.15 -1.40 9.82
N LYS A 83 -4.46 -1.18 10.92
CA LYS A 83 -5.03 -1.18 12.29
C LYS A 83 -6.20 -0.20 12.44
N ASN A 84 -6.23 0.86 11.63
CA ASN A 84 -7.31 1.84 11.57
C ASN A 84 -8.36 1.51 10.48
N SER A 85 -8.31 0.31 9.90
CA SER A 85 -9.26 -0.14 8.89
C SER A 85 -10.63 -0.43 9.49
N PRO A 86 -11.72 -0.18 8.76
CA PRO A 86 -13.06 -0.58 9.18
C PRO A 86 -13.31 -2.10 9.14
N ASP A 87 -12.41 -2.87 8.54
CA ASP A 87 -12.47 -4.35 8.52
C ASP A 87 -11.89 -4.92 9.82
N GLU A 88 -12.67 -4.84 10.90
CA GLU A 88 -12.23 -5.33 12.22
C GLU A 88 -12.01 -6.84 12.26
N GLU A 89 -12.77 -7.61 11.48
CA GLU A 89 -12.70 -9.08 11.48
C GLU A 89 -11.38 -9.60 10.92
N ASN A 90 -10.88 -8.99 9.83
CA ASN A 90 -9.72 -9.49 9.11
C ASN A 90 -8.45 -8.64 9.30
N SER A 91 -8.57 -7.45 9.87
CA SER A 91 -7.45 -6.50 9.96
C SER A 91 -6.21 -7.07 10.67
N HIS A 92 -6.39 -7.90 11.68
CA HIS A 92 -5.31 -8.49 12.48
C HIS A 92 -4.74 -9.81 11.93
N LEU A 93 -5.28 -10.32 10.82
CA LEU A 93 -4.79 -11.58 10.24
C LEU A 93 -3.36 -11.43 9.71
N LEU A 94 -2.50 -12.37 10.09
CA LEU A 94 -1.14 -12.50 9.57
C LEU A 94 -1.07 -13.45 8.38
N CYS A 95 -1.99 -14.41 8.30
CA CYS A 95 -2.14 -15.35 7.19
C CYS A 95 -3.61 -15.73 7.02
N GLY A 96 -3.97 -16.25 5.85
CA GLY A 96 -5.33 -16.67 5.53
C GLY A 96 -5.43 -17.15 4.09
N PRO A 97 -6.63 -17.50 3.61
CA PRO A 97 -6.81 -18.01 2.25
C PRO A 97 -6.26 -17.08 1.17
N TRP A 98 -6.32 -15.75 1.41
CA TRP A 98 -5.85 -14.71 0.50
C TRP A 98 -4.65 -13.93 1.02
N LYS A 99 -4.33 -14.04 2.32
CA LYS A 99 -3.23 -13.33 2.97
C LYS A 99 -2.00 -14.21 3.08
N CYS A 100 -0.96 -13.82 2.34
CA CYS A 100 0.36 -14.45 2.41
C CYS A 100 1.46 -13.39 2.21
N PRO A 101 2.74 -13.70 2.45
CA PRO A 101 3.83 -12.72 2.34
C PRO A 101 4.25 -12.40 0.90
N TYR A 102 3.55 -12.88 -0.13
CA TYR A 102 3.95 -12.70 -1.53
C TYR A 102 4.15 -11.22 -1.90
N HIS A 103 3.12 -10.39 -1.72
CA HIS A 103 3.17 -8.99 -2.16
C HIS A 103 4.18 -8.15 -1.37
N ASN A 104 4.24 -8.30 -0.06
CA ASN A 104 5.20 -7.56 0.77
C ASN A 104 6.64 -8.01 0.54
N ALA A 105 6.89 -9.31 0.40
CA ALA A 105 8.23 -9.82 0.07
C ALA A 105 8.67 -9.37 -1.33
N ARG A 106 7.79 -9.50 -2.34
CA ARG A 106 8.07 -9.04 -3.69
C ARG A 106 8.36 -7.54 -3.72
N ALA A 107 7.55 -6.72 -3.07
CA ALA A 107 7.76 -5.28 -3.00
C ALA A 107 9.12 -4.94 -2.36
N ALA A 108 9.51 -5.63 -1.28
CA ALA A 108 10.80 -5.42 -0.64
C ALA A 108 11.96 -5.72 -1.59
N PHE A 109 11.94 -6.85 -2.30
CA PHE A 109 12.96 -7.21 -3.29
C PHE A 109 13.01 -6.21 -4.46
N GLU A 110 11.87 -5.85 -5.04
CA GLU A 110 11.77 -4.87 -6.12
C GLU A 110 12.37 -3.51 -5.72
N ILE A 111 12.07 -3.02 -4.53
CA ILE A 111 12.61 -1.75 -4.06
C ILE A 111 14.11 -1.85 -3.82
N CYS A 112 14.61 -2.92 -3.19
CA CYS A 112 16.04 -3.13 -3.00
C CYS A 112 16.81 -3.14 -4.32
N GLU A 113 16.28 -3.79 -5.36
CA GLU A 113 16.91 -3.81 -6.69
C GLU A 113 16.88 -2.45 -7.40
N ARG A 114 15.78 -1.69 -7.22
CA ARG A 114 15.58 -0.40 -7.93
C ARG A 114 16.36 0.77 -7.36
N VAL A 115 16.65 0.78 -6.06
CA VAL A 115 17.29 1.93 -5.38
C VAL A 115 18.79 1.76 -5.10
N HIS A 116 19.36 0.77 -5.73
CA HIS A 116 20.82 0.55 -5.66
C HIS A 116 21.59 1.36 -6.69
#